data_e133abe835c53a5ef754899b107bc11c
#
_entry.id   e133abe835c53a5ef754899b107bc11c
#
_cell.length_a   1.000
_cell.length_b   1.000
_cell.length_c   1.000
_cell.angle_alpha   90.00
_cell.angle_beta   90.00
_cell.angle_gamma   90.00
#
_symmetry.space_group_name_H-M   'P 1'
#
loop_
_entity.id
_entity.type
_entity.pdbx_description
1 polymer ?
#
loop_
_entity_poly.entity_id
_entity_poly.type
_entity_poly.pdbx_seq_one_letter_code
_entity_poly.pdbx_strand_id
1 'polypeptide(L)'
;NVIMKDHDIPVEFSEMKETCIAESSLNGHMCTVEGYSYNGKVVVYGIVDSIREEDRSSFGRYEYPSSLPQEIQFRIADITRRVVTQIEYDNAPFNMEFFYNQTADEVYMLEINPRISQSHSDIFEKIHGISHHAIMLSLALGEKPKTLKNNGEFNKAANFMLRTFEPGKV
;
A
#
# COMPACT_ATOMS: atom_id res chain seq x y z
N ASN A 1 22.72 8.98 5.82
CA ASN A 1 23.36 7.73 6.22
C ASN A 1 22.90 7.37 7.62
N VAL A 2 22.02 6.37 7.73
CA VAL A 2 21.68 5.78 9.04
C VAL A 2 22.83 4.81 9.33
N ILE A 3 23.68 5.17 10.28
CA ILE A 3 24.71 4.25 10.77
C ILE A 3 24.05 3.47 11.90
N MET A 4 23.73 2.21 11.66
CA MET A 4 23.30 1.30 12.73
C MET A 4 24.46 1.08 13.70
N LYS A 5 24.19 1.19 14.99
CA LYS A 5 25.14 0.79 16.03
C LYS A 5 25.00 -0.72 16.25
N ASP A 6 26.09 -1.38 16.60
CA ASP A 6 26.14 -2.85 16.76
C ASP A 6 25.06 -3.40 17.72
N HIS A 7 24.66 -2.61 18.73
CA HIS A 7 23.63 -3.02 19.69
C HIS A 7 22.17 -2.90 19.14
N ASP A 8 22.00 -2.27 17.97
CA ASP A 8 20.68 -2.12 17.33
C ASP A 8 20.37 -3.28 16.39
N ILE A 9 21.33 -4.20 16.18
CA ILE A 9 21.21 -5.34 15.27
C ILE A 9 20.97 -6.60 16.09
N PRO A 10 19.84 -7.33 15.87
CA PRO A 10 19.65 -8.64 16.48
C PRO A 10 20.82 -9.59 16.19
N VAL A 11 21.17 -10.45 17.15
CA VAL A 11 22.36 -11.32 17.07
C VAL A 11 22.36 -12.19 15.82
N GLU A 12 21.20 -12.70 15.43
CA GLU A 12 21.01 -13.51 14.22
C GLU A 12 21.32 -12.78 12.91
N PHE A 13 21.33 -11.46 12.92
CA PHE A 13 21.64 -10.62 11.75
C PHE A 13 23.02 -9.95 11.82
N SER A 14 23.77 -10.18 12.90
CA SER A 14 25.06 -9.51 13.13
C SER A 14 26.09 -9.79 12.03
N GLU A 15 26.03 -10.98 11.42
CA GLU A 15 26.93 -11.36 10.30
C GLU A 15 26.53 -10.70 8.97
N MET A 16 25.28 -10.19 8.87
CA MET A 16 24.71 -9.59 7.65
C MET A 16 24.84 -8.07 7.62
N LYS A 17 25.36 -7.45 8.68
CA LYS A 17 25.44 -5.98 8.81
C LYS A 17 26.28 -5.27 7.73
N GLU A 18 27.18 -6.00 7.08
CA GLU A 18 28.03 -5.50 6.00
C GLU A 18 27.50 -5.83 4.60
N THR A 19 26.33 -6.50 4.52
CA THR A 19 25.72 -6.89 3.26
C THR A 19 24.53 -6.00 2.93
N CYS A 20 24.24 -5.84 1.64
CA CYS A 20 23.05 -5.17 1.15
C CYS A 20 22.50 -5.92 -0.06
N ILE A 21 21.19 -5.73 -0.31
CA ILE A 21 20.55 -6.20 -1.53
C ILE A 21 20.61 -5.06 -2.55
N ALA A 22 21.07 -5.37 -3.76
CA ALA A 22 21.07 -4.45 -4.88
C ALA A 22 20.14 -5.00 -5.96
N GLU A 23 19.17 -4.21 -6.36
CA GLU A 23 18.16 -4.57 -7.36
C GLU A 23 18.09 -3.50 -8.45
N SER A 24 17.59 -3.86 -9.63
CA SER A 24 17.31 -2.89 -10.68
C SER A 24 16.18 -1.96 -10.26
N SER A 25 16.30 -0.68 -10.62
CA SER A 25 15.24 0.28 -10.36
C SER A 25 13.96 -0.08 -11.11
N LEU A 26 12.84 -0.11 -10.40
CA LEU A 26 11.51 -0.25 -11.00
C LEU A 26 11.04 1.09 -11.54
N ASN A 27 10.45 1.06 -12.73
CA ASN A 27 9.90 2.23 -13.41
C ASN A 27 8.46 1.95 -13.84
N GLY A 28 7.66 2.99 -13.91
CA GLY A 28 6.28 2.91 -14.36
C GLY A 28 5.29 3.55 -13.39
N HIS A 29 4.03 3.19 -13.55
CA HIS A 29 2.95 3.65 -12.70
C HIS A 29 2.97 2.92 -11.36
N MET A 30 3.22 3.64 -10.28
CA MET A 30 3.22 3.08 -8.94
C MET A 30 1.83 3.13 -8.31
N CYS A 31 1.39 2.03 -7.73
CA CYS A 31 0.13 1.97 -7.02
C CYS A 31 0.22 1.09 -5.77
N THR A 32 -0.72 1.28 -4.86
CA THR A 32 -0.84 0.51 -3.62
C THR A 32 -2.20 -0.17 -3.59
N VAL A 33 -2.20 -1.48 -3.40
CA VAL A 33 -3.40 -2.27 -3.13
C VAL A 33 -3.73 -2.21 -1.66
N GLU A 34 -4.99 -1.98 -1.33
CA GLU A 34 -5.53 -2.09 0.01
C GLU A 34 -6.45 -3.31 0.12
N GLY A 35 -6.23 -4.12 1.14
CA GLY A 35 -6.95 -5.35 1.31
C GLY A 35 -6.95 -5.87 2.75
N TYR A 36 -7.65 -6.98 2.92
CA TYR A 36 -7.59 -7.78 4.14
C TYR A 36 -7.81 -9.26 3.82
N SER A 37 -7.38 -10.13 4.71
CA SER A 37 -7.80 -11.52 4.74
C SER A 37 -8.70 -11.75 5.95
N TYR A 38 -9.71 -12.60 5.80
CA TYR A 38 -10.61 -13.00 6.87
C TYR A 38 -11.11 -14.44 6.64
N ASN A 39 -10.80 -15.35 7.57
CA ASN A 39 -11.14 -16.77 7.48
C ASN A 39 -10.73 -17.38 6.11
N GLY A 40 -9.49 -17.17 5.70
CA GLY A 40 -8.91 -17.68 4.46
C GLY A 40 -9.41 -16.97 3.19
N LYS A 41 -10.22 -15.94 3.29
CA LYS A 41 -10.70 -15.16 2.13
C LYS A 41 -9.96 -13.84 2.03
N VAL A 42 -9.23 -13.69 0.93
CA VAL A 42 -8.53 -12.44 0.60
C VAL A 42 -9.47 -11.49 -0.13
N VAL A 43 -9.65 -10.31 0.43
CA VAL A 43 -10.47 -9.24 -0.12
C VAL A 43 -9.58 -8.06 -0.49
N VAL A 44 -9.45 -7.79 -1.77
CA VAL A 44 -8.88 -6.54 -2.30
C VAL A 44 -10.03 -5.55 -2.45
N TYR A 45 -9.96 -4.41 -1.79
CA TYR A 45 -11.05 -3.44 -1.78
C TYR A 45 -10.71 -2.10 -2.41
N GLY A 46 -9.46 -1.89 -2.78
CA GLY A 46 -9.08 -0.71 -3.55
C GLY A 46 -7.64 -0.71 -4.03
N ILE A 47 -7.42 0.07 -5.08
CA ILE A 47 -6.10 0.35 -5.63
C ILE A 47 -5.95 1.86 -5.71
N VAL A 48 -4.90 2.38 -5.09
CA VAL A 48 -4.58 3.81 -4.94
C VAL A 48 -3.36 4.13 -5.78
N ASP A 49 -3.40 5.17 -6.57
CA ASP A 49 -2.24 5.66 -7.31
C ASP A 49 -1.30 6.40 -6.36
N SER A 50 -0.01 6.05 -6.40
CA SER A 50 1.05 6.66 -5.59
C SER A 50 1.90 7.55 -6.49
N ILE A 51 1.65 8.86 -6.46
CA ILE A 51 2.24 9.82 -7.39
C ILE A 51 3.40 10.54 -6.73
N ARG A 52 4.57 10.46 -7.36
CA ARG A 52 5.77 11.19 -6.98
C ARG A 52 5.84 12.50 -7.76
N GLU A 53 6.44 13.51 -7.16
CA GLU A 53 6.85 14.72 -7.89
C GLU A 53 8.09 14.38 -8.73
N GLU A 54 8.21 15.08 -9.86
CA GLU A 54 9.40 14.96 -10.71
C GLU A 54 10.68 15.21 -9.88
N ASP A 55 11.69 14.40 -10.12
CA ASP A 55 13.01 14.45 -9.46
C ASP A 55 13.03 14.21 -7.94
N ARG A 56 11.93 13.65 -7.36
CA ARG A 56 11.86 13.35 -5.92
C ARG A 56 11.56 11.88 -5.64
N SER A 57 12.23 11.35 -4.63
CA SER A 57 11.98 9.99 -4.14
C SER A 57 10.70 9.88 -3.30
N SER A 58 10.19 11.02 -2.81
CA SER A 58 9.03 11.05 -1.92
C SER A 58 7.72 11.23 -2.67
N PHE A 59 6.63 10.64 -2.13
CA PHE A 59 5.29 10.81 -2.67
C PHE A 59 4.80 12.24 -2.48
N GLY A 60 4.21 12.82 -3.54
CA GLY A 60 3.53 14.12 -3.51
C GLY A 60 2.05 13.98 -3.20
N ARG A 61 1.40 12.92 -3.71
CA ARG A 61 -0.02 12.66 -3.46
C ARG A 61 -0.40 11.20 -3.71
N TYR A 62 -1.54 10.83 -3.13
CA TYR A 62 -2.25 9.58 -3.38
C TYR A 62 -3.61 9.89 -3.99
N GLU A 63 -4.00 9.16 -5.03
CA GLU A 63 -5.28 9.33 -5.73
C GLU A 63 -6.07 8.03 -5.74
N TYR A 64 -7.39 8.13 -5.49
CA TYR A 64 -8.28 6.98 -5.49
C TYR A 64 -9.65 7.35 -6.11
N PRO A 65 -10.28 6.45 -6.89
CA PRO A 65 -9.78 5.17 -7.39
C PRO A 65 -8.60 5.33 -8.36
N SER A 66 -7.79 4.27 -8.50
CA SER A 66 -6.65 4.25 -9.42
C SER A 66 -7.08 4.56 -10.87
N SER A 67 -6.24 5.28 -11.58
CA SER A 67 -6.40 5.61 -13.00
C SER A 67 -5.92 4.49 -13.94
N LEU A 68 -5.31 3.43 -13.40
CA LEU A 68 -4.90 2.27 -14.19
C LEU A 68 -6.08 1.63 -14.94
N PRO A 69 -5.86 1.10 -16.16
CA PRO A 69 -6.87 0.32 -16.86
C PRO A 69 -7.42 -0.81 -15.99
N GLN A 70 -8.72 -1.09 -16.12
CA GLN A 70 -9.39 -2.10 -15.29
C GLN A 70 -8.74 -3.49 -15.40
N GLU A 71 -8.26 -3.85 -16.58
CA GLU A 71 -7.54 -5.11 -16.81
C GLU A 71 -6.27 -5.20 -15.95
N ILE A 72 -5.51 -4.12 -15.88
CA ILE A 72 -4.29 -4.06 -15.04
C ILE A 72 -4.64 -4.13 -13.56
N GLN A 73 -5.70 -3.43 -13.13
CA GLN A 73 -6.21 -3.54 -11.77
C GLN A 73 -6.61 -4.98 -11.42
N PHE A 74 -7.23 -5.72 -12.34
CA PHE A 74 -7.56 -7.14 -12.12
C PHE A 74 -6.32 -8.02 -12.02
N ARG A 75 -5.29 -7.80 -12.87
CA ARG A 75 -4.01 -8.53 -12.80
C ARG A 75 -3.33 -8.29 -11.45
N ILE A 76 -3.26 -7.05 -10.99
CA ILE A 76 -2.70 -6.67 -9.69
C ILE A 76 -3.47 -7.34 -8.55
N ALA A 77 -4.81 -7.27 -8.58
CA ALA A 77 -5.65 -7.89 -7.56
C ALA A 77 -5.52 -9.43 -7.54
N ASP A 78 -5.33 -10.08 -8.69
CA ASP A 78 -5.09 -11.53 -8.77
C ASP A 78 -3.73 -11.90 -8.16
N ILE A 79 -2.67 -11.19 -8.52
CA ILE A 79 -1.33 -11.39 -7.93
C ILE A 79 -1.42 -11.23 -6.41
N THR A 80 -2.08 -10.18 -5.93
CA THR A 80 -2.27 -9.92 -4.50
C THR A 80 -2.94 -11.10 -3.80
N ARG A 81 -4.06 -11.62 -4.34
CA ARG A 81 -4.77 -12.75 -3.74
C ARG A 81 -3.89 -14.00 -3.68
N ARG A 82 -3.17 -14.28 -4.75
CA ARG A 82 -2.26 -15.44 -4.82
C ARG A 82 -1.14 -15.34 -3.78
N VAL A 83 -0.48 -14.19 -3.68
CA VAL A 83 0.61 -13.97 -2.72
C VAL A 83 0.09 -14.10 -1.29
N VAL A 84 -0.97 -13.38 -0.93
CA VAL A 84 -1.53 -13.40 0.44
C VAL A 84 -2.00 -14.81 0.84
N THR A 85 -2.60 -15.56 -0.10
CA THR A 85 -3.00 -16.94 0.14
C THR A 85 -1.78 -17.85 0.32
N GLN A 86 -0.75 -17.68 -0.52
CA GLN A 86 0.45 -18.54 -0.48
C GLN A 86 1.26 -18.38 0.80
N ILE A 87 1.29 -17.18 1.38
CA ILE A 87 1.97 -16.91 2.66
C ILE A 87 1.08 -17.18 3.88
N GLU A 88 -0.14 -17.70 3.67
CA GLU A 88 -1.11 -18.01 4.71
C GLU A 88 -1.44 -16.82 5.65
N TYR A 89 -1.35 -15.60 5.12
CA TYR A 89 -1.66 -14.40 5.89
C TYR A 89 -3.17 -14.25 6.06
N ASP A 90 -3.66 -14.29 7.30
CA ASP A 90 -5.09 -14.28 7.57
C ASP A 90 -5.49 -13.41 8.78
N ASN A 91 -6.78 -13.06 8.81
CA ASN A 91 -7.45 -12.30 9.87
C ASN A 91 -6.80 -10.94 10.17
N ALA A 92 -6.27 -10.29 9.14
CA ALA A 92 -5.58 -9.02 9.27
C ALA A 92 -5.65 -8.19 7.98
N PRO A 93 -5.52 -6.86 8.08
CA PRO A 93 -5.41 -5.99 6.92
C PRO A 93 -3.99 -5.99 6.38
N PHE A 94 -3.86 -5.70 5.10
CA PHE A 94 -2.57 -5.51 4.44
C PHE A 94 -2.65 -4.39 3.40
N ASN A 95 -1.48 -3.85 3.03
CA ASN A 95 -1.31 -3.19 1.76
C ASN A 95 -0.14 -3.79 0.99
N MET A 96 -0.18 -3.69 -0.33
CA MET A 96 0.88 -4.16 -1.22
C MET A 96 1.19 -3.12 -2.26
N GLU A 97 2.46 -2.87 -2.48
CA GLU A 97 2.94 -1.88 -3.44
C GLU A 97 3.36 -2.54 -4.75
N PHE A 98 2.95 -1.91 -5.86
CA PHE A 98 3.19 -2.40 -7.21
C PHE A 98 3.68 -1.30 -8.13
N PHE A 99 4.44 -1.73 -9.14
CA PHE A 99 4.72 -0.94 -10.34
C PHE A 99 4.10 -1.62 -11.56
N TYR A 100 3.46 -0.85 -12.40
CA TYR A 100 3.05 -1.27 -13.73
C TYR A 100 3.91 -0.56 -14.78
N ASN A 101 4.71 -1.34 -15.50
CA ASN A 101 5.47 -0.86 -16.65
C ASN A 101 4.62 -0.97 -17.90
N GLN A 102 4.10 0.16 -18.36
CA GLN A 102 3.22 0.19 -19.52
C GLN A 102 3.93 -0.21 -20.83
N THR A 103 5.23 0.08 -20.96
CA THR A 103 6.00 -0.25 -22.17
C THR A 103 6.24 -1.74 -22.31
N ALA A 104 6.54 -2.42 -21.22
CA ALA A 104 6.77 -3.86 -21.19
C ALA A 104 5.49 -4.67 -20.93
N ASP A 105 4.39 -4.04 -20.57
CA ASP A 105 3.15 -4.65 -20.08
C ASP A 105 3.38 -5.61 -18.89
N GLU A 106 4.24 -5.19 -17.95
CA GLU A 106 4.63 -6.00 -16.80
C GLU A 106 4.20 -5.37 -15.48
N VAL A 107 3.75 -6.23 -14.56
CA VAL A 107 3.39 -5.85 -13.18
C VAL A 107 4.46 -6.40 -12.24
N TYR A 108 5.07 -5.53 -11.48
CA TYR A 108 6.07 -5.86 -10.46
C TYR A 108 5.49 -5.61 -9.06
N MET A 109 5.59 -6.59 -8.18
CA MET A 109 5.31 -6.42 -6.77
C MET A 109 6.58 -5.89 -6.08
N LEU A 110 6.46 -4.78 -5.35
CA LEU A 110 7.56 -4.18 -4.61
C LEU A 110 7.63 -4.76 -3.19
N GLU A 111 6.56 -4.60 -2.42
CA GLU A 111 6.52 -5.08 -1.04
C GLU A 111 5.09 -5.38 -0.57
N ILE A 112 4.99 -6.17 0.50
CA ILE A 112 3.76 -6.37 1.27
C ILE A 112 3.96 -5.82 2.68
N ASN A 113 3.00 -5.02 3.12
CA ASN A 113 2.97 -4.43 4.45
C ASN A 113 1.81 -5.06 5.25
N PRO A 114 2.07 -5.73 6.38
CA PRO A 114 1.04 -6.36 7.22
C PRO A 114 0.31 -5.33 8.10
N ARG A 115 -0.17 -4.26 7.49
CA ARG A 115 -0.86 -3.14 8.12
C ARG A 115 -1.68 -2.37 7.10
N ILE A 116 -2.60 -1.51 7.59
CA ILE A 116 -3.27 -0.51 6.76
C ILE A 116 -2.30 0.61 6.36
N SER A 117 -2.58 1.27 5.25
CA SER A 117 -1.97 2.56 4.93
C SER A 117 -2.77 3.68 5.60
N GLN A 118 -2.17 4.34 6.59
CA GLN A 118 -2.81 5.43 7.30
C GLN A 118 -3.14 6.60 6.37
N SER A 119 -2.27 6.91 5.41
CA SER A 119 -2.46 7.99 4.44
C SER A 119 -3.63 7.77 3.48
N HIS A 120 -4.11 6.54 3.32
CA HIS A 120 -5.25 6.22 2.46
C HIS A 120 -6.59 6.18 3.22
N SER A 121 -6.57 6.16 4.54
CA SER A 121 -7.78 5.93 5.35
C SER A 121 -8.87 6.96 5.10
N ASP A 122 -8.51 8.24 5.02
CA ASP A 122 -9.42 9.35 4.79
C ASP A 122 -10.04 9.33 3.37
N ILE A 123 -9.23 9.03 2.34
CA ILE A 123 -9.75 8.97 0.97
C ILE A 123 -10.74 7.83 0.77
N PHE A 124 -10.55 6.70 1.45
CA PHE A 124 -11.52 5.59 1.42
C PHE A 124 -12.81 5.94 2.16
N GLU A 125 -12.72 6.61 3.29
CA GLU A 125 -13.90 7.07 4.02
C GLU A 125 -14.75 8.03 3.19
N LYS A 126 -14.11 8.96 2.47
CA LYS A 126 -14.79 9.90 1.57
C LYS A 126 -15.55 9.22 0.43
N ILE A 127 -15.04 8.10 -0.08
CA ILE A 127 -15.64 7.41 -1.24
C ILE A 127 -16.58 6.29 -0.81
N HIS A 128 -16.26 5.55 0.25
CA HIS A 128 -17.01 4.38 0.67
C HIS A 128 -17.83 4.57 1.94
N GLY A 129 -17.62 5.67 2.66
CA GLY A 129 -18.25 5.92 3.97
C GLY A 129 -17.70 5.03 5.09
N ILE A 130 -16.58 4.33 4.85
CA ILE A 130 -15.92 3.44 5.83
C ILE A 130 -14.41 3.64 5.71
N SER A 131 -13.76 3.93 6.84
CA SER A 131 -12.31 4.07 6.91
C SER A 131 -11.60 2.71 7.02
N HIS A 132 -10.32 2.67 6.66
CA HIS A 132 -9.46 1.51 6.90
C HIS A 132 -9.37 1.13 8.38
N HIS A 133 -9.42 2.12 9.28
CA HIS A 133 -9.41 1.89 10.72
C HIS A 133 -10.62 1.06 11.17
N ALA A 134 -11.80 1.30 10.60
CA ALA A 134 -13.00 0.51 10.91
C ALA A 134 -12.84 -0.95 10.46
N ILE A 135 -12.23 -1.19 9.29
CA ILE A 135 -11.91 -2.54 8.81
C ILE A 135 -10.91 -3.22 9.75
N MET A 136 -9.83 -2.53 10.10
CA MET A 136 -8.79 -3.04 11.00
C MET A 136 -9.37 -3.41 12.37
N LEU A 137 -10.21 -2.56 12.96
CA LEU A 137 -10.84 -2.81 14.26
C LEU A 137 -11.79 -4.01 14.21
N SER A 138 -12.59 -4.15 13.15
CA SER A 138 -13.45 -5.34 12.97
C SER A 138 -12.60 -6.63 12.97
N LEU A 139 -11.51 -6.64 12.21
CA LEU A 139 -10.61 -7.80 12.15
C LEU A 139 -9.98 -8.10 13.52
N ALA A 140 -9.53 -7.07 14.24
CA ALA A 140 -8.94 -7.22 15.58
C ALA A 140 -9.93 -7.77 16.61
N LEU A 141 -11.23 -7.49 16.42
CA LEU A 141 -12.32 -8.03 17.25
C LEU A 141 -12.79 -9.43 16.79
N GLY A 142 -12.18 -10.00 15.74
CA GLY A 142 -12.60 -11.27 15.16
C GLY A 142 -13.90 -11.17 14.34
N GLU A 143 -14.33 -9.98 14.01
CA GLU A 143 -15.55 -9.72 13.28
C GLU A 143 -15.28 -9.57 11.78
N LYS A 144 -16.23 -10.03 10.95
CA LYS A 144 -16.16 -9.81 9.51
C LYS A 144 -16.35 -8.32 9.21
N PRO A 145 -15.37 -7.68 8.52
CA PRO A 145 -15.53 -6.29 8.11
C PRO A 145 -16.77 -6.07 7.24
N LYS A 146 -17.40 -4.91 7.39
CA LYS A 146 -18.50 -4.52 6.52
C LYS A 146 -18.02 -4.41 5.08
N THR A 147 -18.87 -4.87 4.15
CA THR A 147 -18.59 -4.72 2.72
C THR A 147 -18.56 -3.24 2.36
N LEU A 148 -17.48 -2.82 1.70
CA LEU A 148 -17.39 -1.47 1.16
C LEU A 148 -18.46 -1.27 0.09
N LYS A 149 -19.15 -0.16 0.21
CA LYS A 149 -20.14 0.32 -0.77
C LYS A 149 -19.72 1.74 -1.15
N ASN A 150 -20.03 2.16 -2.35
CA ASN A 150 -19.80 3.55 -2.77
C ASN A 150 -20.89 4.48 -2.18
N ASN A 151 -20.89 4.59 -0.85
CA ASN A 151 -21.85 5.36 -0.06
C ASN A 151 -21.24 6.65 0.52
N GLY A 152 -20.00 6.98 0.17
CA GLY A 152 -19.35 8.22 0.55
C GLY A 152 -19.86 9.40 -0.27
N GLU A 153 -19.37 10.58 0.06
CA GLU A 153 -19.81 11.84 -0.58
C GLU A 153 -19.19 12.05 -1.96
N PHE A 154 -18.09 11.36 -2.27
CA PHE A 154 -17.28 11.63 -3.45
C PHE A 154 -17.03 10.38 -4.29
N ASN A 155 -16.83 10.57 -5.60
CA ASN A 155 -16.45 9.51 -6.54
C ASN A 155 -14.93 9.42 -6.74
N LYS A 156 -14.20 10.46 -6.38
CA LYS A 156 -12.73 10.53 -6.40
C LYS A 156 -12.25 11.34 -5.20
N ALA A 157 -11.13 10.94 -4.65
CA ALA A 157 -10.46 11.66 -3.57
C ALA A 157 -8.94 11.57 -3.72
N ALA A 158 -8.24 12.55 -3.20
CA ALA A 158 -6.78 12.56 -3.16
C ALA A 158 -6.29 13.09 -1.82
N ASN A 159 -5.14 12.56 -1.39
CA ASN A 159 -4.41 13.03 -0.22
C ASN A 159 -3.09 13.64 -0.68
N PHE A 160 -2.87 14.92 -0.40
CA PHE A 160 -1.66 15.66 -0.77
C PHE A 160 -0.69 15.73 0.41
N MET A 161 0.57 15.40 0.16
CA MET A 161 1.67 15.52 1.11
C MET A 161 2.25 16.94 1.04
N LEU A 162 1.62 17.86 1.74
CA LEU A 162 2.12 19.24 1.81
C LEU A 162 3.47 19.28 2.53
N ARG A 163 4.49 19.80 1.87
CA ARG A 163 5.85 19.89 2.42
C ARG A 163 6.37 21.31 2.23
N THR A 164 7.07 21.78 3.24
CA THR A 164 7.87 23.00 3.14
C THR A 164 9.33 22.60 3.05
N PHE A 165 10.07 23.21 2.17
CA PHE A 165 11.51 22.97 1.93
C PHE A 165 12.37 24.08 2.50
N GLU A 166 11.74 25.18 2.92
CA GLU A 166 12.41 26.29 3.55
C GLU A 166 12.15 26.27 5.07
N PRO A 167 13.17 26.61 5.89
CA PRO A 167 12.98 26.77 7.33
C PRO A 167 11.93 27.86 7.60
N GLY A 168 10.96 27.59 8.45
CA GLY A 168 9.92 28.55 8.80
C GLY A 168 9.15 28.14 10.05
N LYS A 169 8.31 29.05 10.52
CA LYS A 169 7.31 28.72 11.55
C LYS A 169 6.04 28.22 10.84
N VAL A 170 5.48 27.13 11.34
CA VAL A 170 4.16 26.63 10.97
C VAL A 170 3.12 27.30 11.84
#